data_f64262a5900e50df42bc8bde00ca6de3
#
_entry.id   f64262a5900e50df42bc8bde00ca6de3
#
_cell.length_a   1.000
_cell.length_b   1.000
_cell.length_c   1.000
_cell.angle_alpha   90.00
_cell.angle_beta   90.00
_cell.angle_gamma   90.00
#
_symmetry.space_group_name_H-M   'P 1'
#
loop_
_entity.id
_entity.type
_entity.pdbx_description
1 polymer ?
#
loop_
_entity_poly.entity_id
_entity_poly.type
_entity_poly.pdbx_seq_one_letter_code
_entity_poly.pdbx_strand_id
1 'polypeptide(L)'
;MNEENNSSHYLEFNEVNNPLLFHKFIMINEILDKRNKKQNPEMKSITKGQGRLIILLKRKDGFSTKELSEILNISVSSLNETLNKLEQQNFIRKVPSPNDKRVLLVELTEEGRALEFKNHEDVDIFDSLSEEEKENLNEYLNRLTVALHKKFKEENPERYEKIVKNRKEIFEKYFKEDNPNEEWLKLMNCDKKDKNSN
;
A
#
# COMPACT_ATOMS: atom_id res chain seq x y z
N MET A 1 6.98 -47.05 19.42
CA MET A 1 7.51 -46.05 18.50
C MET A 1 6.40 -45.74 17.54
N ASN A 2 5.60 -44.77 17.89
CA ASN A 2 4.50 -44.28 17.06
C ASN A 2 4.91 -42.93 16.49
N GLU A 3 5.18 -42.90 15.19
CA GLU A 3 5.29 -41.67 14.44
C GLU A 3 3.89 -41.08 14.32
N GLU A 4 3.60 -40.06 15.09
CA GLU A 4 2.40 -39.26 14.96
C GLU A 4 2.46 -38.50 13.63
N ASN A 5 1.65 -38.99 12.72
CA ASN A 5 1.37 -38.41 11.42
C ASN A 5 0.59 -37.10 11.64
N ASN A 6 1.34 -35.98 11.79
CA ASN A 6 0.77 -34.63 11.90
C ASN A 6 0.37 -34.14 10.50
N SER A 7 -0.59 -34.85 9.89
CA SER A 7 -1.22 -34.37 8.66
C SER A 7 -2.08 -33.15 9.01
N SER A 8 -1.54 -31.96 8.71
CA SER A 8 -2.27 -30.71 8.75
C SER A 8 -3.57 -30.88 7.94
N HIS A 9 -4.68 -30.77 8.64
CA HIS A 9 -6.02 -30.87 8.08
C HIS A 9 -6.31 -29.62 7.24
N TYR A 10 -5.72 -29.56 6.03
CA TYR A 10 -6.15 -28.59 5.03
C TYR A 10 -7.50 -29.08 4.52
N LEU A 11 -8.54 -28.27 4.74
CA LEU A 11 -9.85 -28.49 4.15
C LEU A 11 -9.67 -28.59 2.63
N GLU A 12 -9.76 -29.79 2.08
CA GLU A 12 -9.82 -30.03 0.64
C GLU A 12 -11.18 -29.50 0.15
N PHE A 13 -11.22 -28.26 -0.25
CA PHE A 13 -12.33 -27.75 -1.03
C PHE A 13 -12.14 -28.23 -2.48
N ASN A 14 -12.94 -29.20 -2.91
CA ASN A 14 -12.82 -29.85 -4.22
C ASN A 14 -13.16 -28.94 -5.40
N GLU A 15 -13.66 -27.70 -5.18
CA GLU A 15 -13.97 -26.75 -6.23
C GLU A 15 -13.38 -25.38 -5.93
N VAL A 16 -12.55 -24.89 -6.85
CA VAL A 16 -12.03 -23.53 -6.81
C VAL A 16 -13.10 -22.56 -7.34
N ASN A 17 -13.61 -21.71 -6.46
CA ASN A 17 -14.59 -20.68 -6.81
C ASN A 17 -14.20 -19.30 -6.25
N ASN A 18 -14.88 -18.24 -6.71
CA ASN A 18 -14.55 -16.87 -6.32
C ASN A 18 -14.65 -16.63 -4.80
N PRO A 19 -15.68 -17.11 -4.06
CA PRO A 19 -15.74 -16.96 -2.62
C PRO A 19 -14.55 -17.61 -1.91
N LEU A 20 -14.13 -18.80 -2.32
CA LEU A 20 -12.99 -19.49 -1.75
C LEU A 20 -11.67 -18.75 -1.99
N LEU A 21 -11.44 -18.28 -3.22
CA LEU A 21 -10.26 -17.50 -3.56
C LEU A 21 -10.21 -16.20 -2.75
N PHE A 22 -11.33 -15.51 -2.63
CA PHE A 22 -11.43 -14.29 -1.85
C PHE A 22 -11.17 -14.55 -0.36
N HIS A 23 -11.72 -15.63 0.20
CA HIS A 23 -11.48 -16.03 1.58
C HIS A 23 -10.00 -16.33 1.84
N LYS A 24 -9.34 -17.10 0.97
CA LYS A 24 -7.89 -17.36 1.06
C LYS A 24 -7.06 -16.08 1.02
N PHE A 25 -7.43 -15.15 0.14
CA PHE A 25 -6.76 -13.85 0.05
C PHE A 25 -6.88 -13.04 1.36
N ILE A 26 -8.07 -12.99 1.95
CA ILE A 26 -8.29 -12.33 3.25
C ILE A 26 -7.48 -13.02 4.36
N MET A 27 -7.50 -14.35 4.44
CA MET A 27 -6.74 -15.10 5.44
C MET A 27 -5.23 -14.82 5.36
N ILE A 28 -4.66 -14.81 4.15
CA ILE A 28 -3.24 -14.48 3.95
C ILE A 28 -2.95 -13.08 4.49
N ASN A 29 -3.77 -12.08 4.14
CA ASN A 29 -3.61 -10.72 4.64
C ASN A 29 -3.67 -10.64 6.18
N GLU A 30 -4.59 -11.36 6.82
CA GLU A 30 -4.71 -11.37 8.27
C GLU A 30 -3.49 -12.02 8.95
N ILE A 31 -2.98 -13.13 8.40
CA ILE A 31 -1.79 -13.81 8.91
C ILE A 31 -0.57 -12.88 8.80
N LEU A 32 -0.38 -12.24 7.66
CA LEU A 32 0.70 -11.29 7.43
C LEU A 32 0.62 -10.10 8.41
N ASP A 33 -0.58 -9.58 8.67
CA ASP A 33 -0.77 -8.52 9.65
C ASP A 33 -0.38 -8.93 11.07
N LYS A 34 -0.81 -10.12 11.48
CA LYS A 34 -0.47 -10.65 12.81
C LYS A 34 1.03 -10.86 12.94
N ARG A 35 1.69 -11.42 11.90
CA ARG A 35 3.14 -11.61 11.84
C ARG A 35 3.89 -10.28 11.96
N ASN A 36 3.53 -9.29 11.14
CA ASN A 36 4.15 -7.97 11.15
C ASN A 36 4.07 -7.29 12.53
N LYS A 37 2.90 -7.36 13.19
CA LYS A 37 2.72 -6.83 14.54
C LYS A 37 3.57 -7.55 15.60
N LYS A 38 3.83 -8.84 15.42
CA LYS A 38 4.66 -9.63 16.34
C LYS A 38 6.14 -9.32 16.16
N GLN A 39 6.59 -9.15 14.92
CA GLN A 39 8.01 -8.90 14.59
C GLN A 39 8.44 -7.47 14.88
N ASN A 40 7.52 -6.51 14.89
CA ASN A 40 7.76 -5.11 15.15
C ASN A 40 6.96 -4.63 16.37
N PRO A 41 7.44 -4.85 17.60
CA PRO A 41 6.73 -4.46 18.81
C PRO A 41 6.39 -2.96 18.87
N GLU A 42 7.25 -2.10 18.30
CA GLU A 42 7.04 -0.65 18.19
C GLU A 42 5.87 -0.32 17.25
N MET A 43 5.59 -1.19 16.28
CA MET A 43 4.45 -1.07 15.38
C MET A 43 3.12 -1.58 15.95
N LYS A 44 3.10 -2.12 17.18
CA LYS A 44 1.83 -2.54 17.81
C LYS A 44 0.83 -1.40 17.93
N SER A 45 1.35 -0.17 18.09
CA SER A 45 0.54 1.05 18.14
C SER A 45 0.24 1.67 16.78
N ILE A 46 0.88 1.19 15.70
CA ILE A 46 0.76 1.74 14.35
C ILE A 46 -0.22 0.90 13.54
N THR A 47 -1.29 1.53 13.05
CA THR A 47 -2.24 0.87 12.14
C THR A 47 -1.67 0.78 10.70
N LYS A 48 -2.24 -0.10 9.85
CA LYS A 48 -1.87 -0.18 8.42
C LYS A 48 -1.87 1.19 7.72
N GLY A 49 -2.87 2.02 8.00
CA GLY A 49 -2.98 3.36 7.42
C GLY A 49 -1.85 4.29 7.87
N GLN A 50 -1.48 4.23 9.13
CA GLN A 50 -0.35 4.99 9.70
C GLN A 50 0.99 4.53 9.11
N GLY A 51 1.20 3.22 9.00
CA GLY A 51 2.42 2.66 8.39
C GLY A 51 2.59 3.09 6.94
N ARG A 52 1.53 3.02 6.12
CA ARG A 52 1.57 3.49 4.72
C ARG A 52 1.94 4.97 4.62
N LEU A 53 1.41 5.80 5.51
CA LEU A 53 1.71 7.23 5.54
C LEU A 53 3.18 7.48 5.90
N ILE A 54 3.71 6.82 6.92
CA ILE A 54 5.12 6.95 7.31
C ILE A 54 6.05 6.49 6.18
N ILE A 55 5.76 5.35 5.53
CA ILE A 55 6.55 4.85 4.39
C ILE A 55 6.58 5.88 3.25
N LEU A 56 5.43 6.49 2.94
CA LEU A 56 5.36 7.55 1.94
C LEU A 56 6.23 8.76 2.34
N LEU A 57 6.12 9.23 3.58
CA LEU A 57 6.89 10.36 4.10
C LEU A 57 8.39 10.06 4.21
N LYS A 58 8.79 8.81 4.44
CA LYS A 58 10.21 8.40 4.39
C LYS A 58 10.83 8.56 3.02
N ARG A 59 10.05 8.38 1.96
CA ARG A 59 10.49 8.58 0.58
C ARG A 59 10.56 10.07 0.23
N LYS A 60 9.56 10.80 0.62
CA LYS A 60 9.48 12.26 0.41
C LYS A 60 8.67 12.91 1.50
N ASP A 61 9.23 13.92 2.13
CA ASP A 61 8.59 14.74 3.15
C ASP A 61 7.93 16.01 2.56
N GLY A 62 7.12 16.67 3.36
CA GLY A 62 6.61 17.98 3.05
C GLY A 62 5.38 18.00 2.15
N PHE A 63 4.58 16.94 2.16
CA PHE A 63 3.27 16.95 1.52
C PHE A 63 2.24 17.74 2.33
N SER A 64 1.36 18.44 1.66
CA SER A 64 0.15 18.96 2.29
C SER A 64 -0.86 17.85 2.61
N THR A 65 -1.75 18.11 3.56
CA THR A 65 -2.85 17.17 3.90
C THR A 65 -3.69 16.83 2.67
N LYS A 66 -3.92 17.79 1.79
CA LYS A 66 -4.68 17.56 0.54
C LYS A 66 -3.94 16.56 -0.37
N GLU A 67 -2.65 16.78 -0.63
CA GLU A 67 -1.84 15.88 -1.46
C GLU A 67 -1.78 14.46 -0.88
N LEU A 68 -1.58 14.32 0.43
CA LEU A 68 -1.59 13.01 1.10
C LEU A 68 -2.94 12.30 0.96
N SER A 69 -4.06 13.02 1.09
CA SER A 69 -5.41 12.48 0.90
C SER A 69 -5.59 11.94 -0.52
N GLU A 70 -5.09 12.65 -1.52
CA GLU A 70 -5.17 12.27 -2.94
C GLU A 70 -4.26 11.09 -3.27
N ILE A 71 -3.00 11.07 -2.78
CA ILE A 71 -2.07 9.95 -2.98
C ILE A 71 -2.63 8.66 -2.36
N LEU A 72 -3.08 8.74 -1.11
CA LEU A 72 -3.55 7.59 -0.35
C LEU A 72 -4.98 7.18 -0.70
N ASN A 73 -5.70 8.00 -1.48
CA ASN A 73 -7.10 7.82 -1.85
C ASN A 73 -8.01 7.62 -0.63
N ILE A 74 -7.84 8.44 0.40
CA ILE A 74 -8.66 8.46 1.60
C ILE A 74 -9.27 9.86 1.80
N SER A 75 -10.35 9.95 2.57
CA SER A 75 -10.94 11.25 2.88
C SER A 75 -10.01 12.10 3.73
N VAL A 76 -10.09 13.43 3.59
CA VAL A 76 -9.31 14.37 4.42
C VAL A 76 -9.63 14.17 5.91
N SER A 77 -10.87 13.83 6.27
CA SER A 77 -11.26 13.54 7.64
C SER A 77 -10.50 12.32 8.19
N SER A 78 -10.56 11.19 7.49
CA SER A 78 -9.84 9.96 7.90
C SER A 78 -8.33 10.16 7.94
N LEU A 79 -7.78 10.96 7.01
CA LEU A 79 -6.37 11.32 7.03
C LEU A 79 -6.03 12.16 8.26
N ASN A 80 -6.83 13.17 8.60
CA ASN A 80 -6.59 14.02 9.78
C ASN A 80 -6.61 13.21 11.08
N GLU A 81 -7.50 12.24 11.23
CA GLU A 81 -7.49 11.33 12.37
C GLU A 81 -6.17 10.54 12.46
N THR A 82 -5.69 10.05 11.32
CA THR A 82 -4.41 9.33 11.22
C THR A 82 -3.24 10.25 11.57
N LEU A 83 -3.20 11.46 11.00
CA LEU A 83 -2.16 12.46 11.26
C LEU A 83 -2.13 12.87 12.73
N ASN A 84 -3.30 13.11 13.36
CA ASN A 84 -3.37 13.49 14.76
C ASN A 84 -2.79 12.39 15.69
N LYS A 85 -3.06 11.12 15.38
CA LYS A 85 -2.49 10.00 16.14
C LYS A 85 -0.97 9.93 15.98
N LEU A 86 -0.45 10.11 14.77
CA LEU A 86 1.00 10.10 14.51
C LEU A 86 1.70 11.31 15.14
N GLU A 87 1.05 12.48 15.17
CA GLU A 87 1.56 13.68 15.80
C GLU A 87 1.60 13.52 17.34
N GLN A 88 0.55 12.94 17.95
CA GLN A 88 0.52 12.59 19.38
C GLN A 88 1.60 11.57 19.77
N GLN A 89 1.98 10.69 18.87
CA GLN A 89 3.06 9.72 19.02
C GLN A 89 4.45 10.31 18.70
N ASN A 90 4.53 11.58 18.37
CA ASN A 90 5.75 12.28 17.98
C ASN A 90 6.46 11.69 16.74
N PHE A 91 5.73 11.04 15.84
CA PHE A 91 6.31 10.52 14.59
C PHE A 91 6.27 11.53 13.45
N ILE A 92 5.35 12.47 13.51
CA ILE A 92 5.23 13.55 12.52
C ILE A 92 5.05 14.90 13.21
N ARG A 93 5.32 15.96 12.44
CA ARG A 93 4.97 17.33 12.78
C ARG A 93 4.29 18.01 11.60
N LYS A 94 3.47 19.01 11.87
CA LYS A 94 2.86 19.89 10.87
C LYS A 94 3.54 21.24 10.90
N VAL A 95 4.09 21.66 9.77
CA VAL A 95 4.80 22.92 9.61
C VAL A 95 4.11 23.82 8.59
N PRO A 96 4.04 25.15 8.78
CA PRO A 96 3.51 26.05 7.77
C PRO A 96 4.33 26.00 6.48
N SER A 97 3.67 25.95 5.33
CA SER A 97 4.34 26.01 4.03
C SER A 97 5.07 27.36 3.85
N PRO A 98 6.30 27.35 3.33
CA PRO A 98 7.01 28.58 3.01
C PRO A 98 6.27 29.46 1.99
N ASN A 99 5.52 28.86 1.08
CA ASN A 99 4.83 29.55 -0.01
C ASN A 99 3.44 30.07 0.40
N ASP A 100 2.75 29.39 1.31
CA ASP A 100 1.46 29.82 1.86
C ASP A 100 1.32 29.29 3.29
N LYS A 101 1.45 30.18 4.26
CA LYS A 101 1.39 29.83 5.69
C LYS A 101 0.04 29.23 6.15
N ARG A 102 -1.01 29.33 5.32
CA ARG A 102 -2.31 28.68 5.59
C ARG A 102 -2.29 27.20 5.27
N VAL A 103 -1.30 26.75 4.49
CA VAL A 103 -1.13 25.34 4.14
C VAL A 103 -0.13 24.73 5.11
N LEU A 104 -0.54 23.64 5.78
CA LEU A 104 0.34 22.86 6.62
C LEU A 104 0.93 21.69 5.82
N LEU A 105 2.24 21.57 5.91
CA LEU A 105 3.02 20.46 5.37
C LEU A 105 3.27 19.44 6.48
N VAL A 106 3.22 18.16 6.14
CA VAL A 106 3.45 17.04 7.06
C VAL A 106 4.88 16.54 6.87
N GLU A 107 5.65 16.53 7.94
CA GLU A 107 7.03 16.07 7.95
C GLU A 107 7.23 15.00 9.03
N LEU A 108 8.17 14.07 8.79
CA LEU A 108 8.62 13.14 9.81
C LEU A 108 9.51 13.87 10.84
N THR A 109 9.35 13.49 12.11
CA THR A 109 10.32 13.80 13.17
C THR A 109 11.53 12.87 13.09
N GLU A 110 12.51 13.03 13.96
CA GLU A 110 13.65 12.10 14.07
C GLU A 110 13.16 10.70 14.49
N GLU A 111 12.22 10.62 15.43
CA GLU A 111 11.61 9.38 15.87
C GLU A 111 10.82 8.71 14.73
N GLY A 112 10.06 9.49 13.94
CA GLY A 112 9.35 8.98 12.77
C GLY A 112 10.30 8.46 11.70
N ARG A 113 11.46 9.09 11.51
CA ARG A 113 12.51 8.62 10.58
C ARG A 113 13.20 7.36 11.07
N ALA A 114 13.42 7.25 12.39
CA ALA A 114 14.06 6.10 13.04
C ALA A 114 13.17 4.84 13.06
N LEU A 115 11.85 4.97 12.84
CA LEU A 115 10.98 3.79 12.75
C LEU A 115 11.48 2.85 11.65
N GLU A 116 11.97 1.70 12.00
CA GLU A 116 12.32 0.67 11.04
C GLU A 116 11.06 -0.14 10.71
N PHE A 117 10.64 -0.03 9.47
CA PHE A 117 9.72 -1.01 8.88
C PHE A 117 10.61 -2.12 8.31
N LYS A 118 10.58 -3.31 8.91
CA LYS A 118 11.10 -4.47 8.20
C LYS A 118 10.39 -4.51 6.87
N ASN A 119 11.16 -4.33 5.81
CA ASN A 119 10.64 -4.29 4.44
C ASN A 119 9.81 -5.55 4.18
N HIS A 120 8.78 -5.42 3.37
CA HIS A 120 8.07 -6.59 2.84
C HIS A 120 9.00 -7.51 2.03
N GLU A 121 10.24 -7.09 1.77
CA GLU A 121 11.33 -7.87 1.17
C GLU A 121 11.73 -9.09 2.03
N ASP A 122 11.50 -9.05 3.36
CA ASP A 122 11.70 -10.18 4.26
C ASP A 122 10.47 -11.11 4.35
N VAL A 123 9.50 -10.97 3.47
CA VAL A 123 8.32 -11.84 3.47
C VAL A 123 8.63 -13.07 2.64
N ASP A 124 9.10 -14.09 3.32
CA ASP A 124 9.44 -15.42 2.79
C ASP A 124 8.25 -16.26 2.31
N ILE A 125 7.01 -15.73 2.32
CA ILE A 125 5.83 -16.50 1.89
C ILE A 125 5.91 -16.92 0.42
N PHE A 126 6.60 -16.13 -0.40
CA PHE A 126 6.78 -16.43 -1.82
C PHE A 126 7.92 -17.42 -2.08
N ASP A 127 8.75 -17.75 -1.06
CA ASP A 127 9.82 -18.73 -1.18
C ASP A 127 9.28 -20.17 -1.32
N SER A 128 8.00 -20.36 -0.98
CA SER A 128 7.29 -21.61 -1.22
C SER A 128 6.90 -21.84 -2.69
N LEU A 129 7.09 -20.83 -3.55
CA LEU A 129 6.78 -20.85 -4.98
C LEU A 129 8.07 -20.92 -5.80
N SER A 130 8.05 -21.71 -6.88
CA SER A 130 9.08 -21.66 -7.91
C SER A 130 9.06 -20.32 -8.66
N GLU A 131 10.11 -19.99 -9.40
CA GLU A 131 10.16 -18.75 -10.18
C GLU A 131 9.02 -18.69 -11.21
N GLU A 132 8.69 -19.79 -11.89
CA GLU A 132 7.57 -19.88 -12.82
C GLU A 132 6.23 -19.60 -12.12
N GLU A 133 6.02 -20.14 -10.91
CA GLU A 133 4.80 -19.90 -10.12
C GLU A 133 4.71 -18.45 -9.65
N LYS A 134 5.84 -17.80 -9.30
CA LYS A 134 5.90 -16.38 -8.97
C LYS A 134 5.52 -15.51 -10.19
N GLU A 135 6.03 -15.84 -11.37
CA GLU A 135 5.67 -15.14 -12.61
C GLU A 135 4.18 -15.28 -12.92
N ASN A 136 3.65 -16.49 -12.84
CA ASN A 136 2.21 -16.76 -13.04
C ASN A 136 1.35 -16.01 -12.01
N LEU A 137 1.75 -16.02 -10.73
CA LEU A 137 1.04 -15.27 -9.68
C LEU A 137 1.05 -13.76 -9.95
N ASN A 138 2.19 -13.21 -10.37
CA ASN A 138 2.30 -11.80 -10.75
C ASN A 138 1.35 -11.46 -11.91
N GLU A 139 1.27 -12.30 -12.94
CA GLU A 139 0.33 -12.12 -14.03
C GLU A 139 -1.13 -12.11 -13.54
N TYR A 140 -1.51 -13.09 -12.70
CA TYR A 140 -2.87 -13.15 -12.16
C TYR A 140 -3.22 -11.93 -11.31
N LEU A 141 -2.31 -11.48 -10.45
CA LEU A 141 -2.51 -10.29 -9.63
C LEU A 141 -2.64 -9.03 -10.50
N ASN A 142 -1.84 -8.91 -11.56
CA ASN A 142 -1.95 -7.81 -12.51
C ASN A 142 -3.31 -7.80 -13.22
N ARG A 143 -3.79 -8.95 -13.69
CA ARG A 143 -5.12 -9.08 -14.32
C ARG A 143 -6.25 -8.69 -13.37
N LEU A 144 -6.18 -9.12 -12.10
CA LEU A 144 -7.16 -8.75 -11.08
C LEU A 144 -7.14 -7.24 -10.80
N THR A 145 -5.94 -6.66 -10.69
CA THR A 145 -5.78 -5.21 -10.46
C THR A 145 -6.36 -4.40 -11.61
N VAL A 146 -6.06 -4.77 -12.86
CA VAL A 146 -6.62 -4.10 -14.05
C VAL A 146 -8.15 -4.21 -14.09
N ALA A 147 -8.69 -5.39 -13.80
CA ALA A 147 -10.16 -5.60 -13.78
C ALA A 147 -10.84 -4.71 -12.72
N LEU A 148 -10.25 -4.61 -11.52
CA LEU A 148 -10.76 -3.74 -10.44
C LEU A 148 -10.71 -2.26 -10.83
N HIS A 149 -9.62 -1.80 -11.44
CA HIS A 149 -9.51 -0.41 -11.92
C HIS A 149 -10.53 -0.10 -13.01
N LYS A 150 -10.70 -1.02 -13.97
CA LYS A 150 -11.70 -0.88 -15.03
C LYS A 150 -13.10 -0.75 -14.44
N LYS A 151 -13.47 -1.63 -13.53
CA LYS A 151 -14.77 -1.59 -12.84
C LYS A 151 -14.96 -0.27 -12.07
N PHE A 152 -13.95 0.18 -11.34
CA PHE A 152 -14.01 1.45 -10.61
C PHE A 152 -14.17 2.65 -11.55
N LYS A 153 -13.48 2.65 -12.71
CA LYS A 153 -13.60 3.68 -13.75
C LYS A 153 -15.02 3.71 -14.35
N GLU A 154 -15.60 2.55 -14.62
CA GLU A 154 -16.96 2.41 -15.16
C GLU A 154 -18.02 2.90 -14.17
N GLU A 155 -17.88 2.54 -12.88
CA GLU A 155 -18.82 2.93 -11.82
C GLU A 155 -18.67 4.40 -11.40
N ASN A 156 -17.48 4.99 -11.51
CA ASN A 156 -17.16 6.32 -10.98
C ASN A 156 -16.23 7.10 -11.94
N PRO A 157 -16.61 7.38 -13.19
CA PRO A 157 -15.70 7.92 -14.21
C PRO A 157 -15.08 9.27 -13.81
N GLU A 158 -15.87 10.22 -13.36
CA GLU A 158 -15.37 11.56 -12.96
C GLU A 158 -14.41 11.49 -11.78
N ARG A 159 -14.71 10.64 -10.80
CA ARG A 159 -13.84 10.43 -9.63
C ARG A 159 -12.52 9.77 -10.05
N TYR A 160 -12.58 8.79 -10.94
CA TYR A 160 -11.39 8.11 -11.47
C TYR A 160 -10.47 9.09 -12.18
N GLU A 161 -10.99 9.87 -13.13
CA GLU A 161 -10.21 10.87 -13.87
C GLU A 161 -9.57 11.90 -12.95
N LYS A 162 -10.32 12.39 -11.96
CA LYS A 162 -9.80 13.32 -10.96
C LYS A 162 -8.65 12.71 -10.16
N ILE A 163 -8.79 11.45 -9.70
CA ILE A 163 -7.73 10.75 -8.95
C ILE A 163 -6.47 10.61 -9.80
N VAL A 164 -6.61 10.14 -11.05
CA VAL A 164 -5.49 9.94 -11.96
C VAL A 164 -4.78 11.27 -12.25
N LYS A 165 -5.53 12.33 -12.56
CA LYS A 165 -4.98 13.66 -12.81
C LYS A 165 -4.20 14.19 -11.60
N ASN A 166 -4.83 14.19 -10.43
CA ASN A 166 -4.22 14.74 -9.20
C ASN A 166 -2.96 13.97 -8.82
N ARG A 167 -2.97 12.65 -8.91
CA ARG A 167 -1.80 11.82 -8.64
C ARG A 167 -0.67 12.10 -9.61
N LYS A 168 -0.98 12.27 -10.89
CA LYS A 168 0.02 12.63 -11.89
C LYS A 168 0.68 13.97 -11.58
N GLU A 169 -0.11 15.00 -11.24
CA GLU A 169 0.40 16.32 -10.87
C GLU A 169 1.31 16.27 -9.63
N ILE A 170 0.89 15.53 -8.59
CA ILE A 170 1.68 15.33 -7.37
C ILE A 170 2.97 14.57 -7.69
N PHE A 171 2.88 13.53 -8.50
CA PHE A 171 4.03 12.76 -8.92
C PHE A 171 5.04 13.61 -9.67
N GLU A 172 4.60 14.38 -10.66
CA GLU A 172 5.46 15.30 -11.41
C GLU A 172 6.10 16.37 -10.51
N LYS A 173 5.41 16.82 -9.46
CA LYS A 173 5.91 17.80 -8.51
C LYS A 173 7.03 17.27 -7.60
N TYR A 174 6.88 16.04 -7.09
CA TYR A 174 7.72 15.54 -5.99
C TYR A 174 8.75 14.48 -6.40
N PHE A 175 8.53 13.77 -7.51
CA PHE A 175 9.32 12.59 -7.88
C PHE A 175 9.94 12.66 -9.28
N LYS A 176 9.99 13.86 -9.87
CA LYS A 176 10.45 14.07 -11.25
C LYS A 176 11.92 13.70 -11.48
N GLU A 177 12.75 13.78 -10.44
CA GLU A 177 14.20 13.55 -10.50
C GLU A 177 14.61 12.15 -10.06
N ASP A 178 13.79 11.46 -9.28
CA ASP A 178 14.04 10.10 -8.87
C ASP A 178 13.53 9.15 -9.95
N ASN A 179 14.44 8.41 -10.57
CA ASN A 179 14.08 7.36 -11.54
C ASN A 179 13.24 6.31 -10.82
N PRO A 180 11.92 6.30 -11.02
CA PRO A 180 11.06 5.41 -10.26
C PRO A 180 11.16 4.00 -10.79
N ASN A 181 12.10 3.25 -10.28
CA ASN A 181 12.01 1.79 -10.33
C ASN A 181 10.90 1.31 -9.36
N GLU A 182 9.82 2.06 -9.35
CA GLU A 182 8.79 2.06 -8.34
C GLU A 182 7.59 1.31 -8.86
N GLU A 183 7.63 -0.02 -8.68
CA GLU A 183 6.49 -0.89 -9.00
C GLU A 183 5.18 -0.42 -8.38
N TRP A 184 5.23 0.16 -7.18
CA TRP A 184 4.02 0.69 -6.55
C TRP A 184 3.41 1.90 -7.29
N LEU A 185 4.25 2.70 -7.97
CA LEU A 185 3.75 3.77 -8.85
C LEU A 185 3.23 3.21 -10.17
N LYS A 186 3.80 2.12 -10.66
CA LYS A 186 3.25 1.37 -11.80
C LYS A 186 1.89 0.77 -11.46
N LEU A 187 1.70 0.28 -10.23
CA LEU A 187 0.41 -0.21 -9.73
C LEU A 187 -0.63 0.91 -9.60
N MET A 188 -0.19 2.16 -9.43
CA MET A 188 -1.08 3.33 -9.42
C MET A 188 -1.32 3.93 -10.81
N ASN A 189 -0.49 3.61 -11.81
CA ASN A 189 -0.54 4.10 -13.19
C ASN A 189 -0.97 2.99 -14.17
N CYS A 190 -2.07 2.32 -13.93
CA CYS A 190 -2.57 1.23 -14.79
C CYS A 190 -2.93 1.63 -16.25
N ASP A 191 -2.75 2.91 -16.62
CA ASP A 191 -3.16 3.42 -17.95
C ASP A 191 -2.07 3.39 -19.05
N LYS A 192 -0.92 2.71 -18.85
CA LYS A 192 0.18 2.75 -19.84
C LYS A 192 0.45 1.44 -20.59
N LYS A 193 -0.57 0.62 -20.89
CA LYS A 193 -0.36 -0.54 -21.79
C LYS A 193 -1.49 -0.78 -22.80
N ASP A 194 -1.92 0.25 -23.54
CA ASP A 194 -2.75 0.01 -24.72
C ASP A 194 -2.29 0.82 -25.95
N LYS A 195 -0.97 1.00 -26.15
CA LYS A 195 -0.44 1.64 -27.36
C LYS A 195 0.50 0.79 -28.20
N ASN A 196 0.59 -0.51 -27.95
CA ASN A 196 1.30 -1.42 -28.85
C ASN A 196 0.59 -2.78 -28.90
N SER A 197 -0.55 -2.82 -29.57
CA SER A 197 -1.15 -4.02 -30.13
C SER A 197 -1.71 -3.61 -31.48
N ASN A 198 -0.85 -3.62 -32.46
CA ASN A 198 -1.17 -3.81 -33.85
C ASN A 198 -0.54 -5.12 -34.28
#